data_6c7dbfbdee6d9314616c80ae4acee915
#
_entry.id   6c7dbfbdee6d9314616c80ae4acee915
#
_cell.length_a   1.000
_cell.length_b   1.000
_cell.length_c   1.000
_cell.angle_alpha   90.00
_cell.angle_beta   90.00
_cell.angle_gamma   90.00
#
_symmetry.space_group_name_H-M   'P 1'
#
loop_
_entity.id
_entity.type
_entity.pdbx_description
1 polymer ?
#
loop_
_entity_poly.entity_id
_entity_poly.type
_entity_poly.pdbx_seq_one_letter_code
_entity_poly.pdbx_strand_id
1 'polypeptide(L)' 'MTRVEETAINLTVQWLQNNGYESADDYLQTGGNLVQLAEDLYHKETQGDLQSVWGDRKRRDGFAGSLYLAAEAI' A
#
# COMPACT_ATOMS: atom_id res chain seq x y z
N MET A 1 -5.14 11.95 -5.65
CA MET A 1 -4.69 10.55 -5.75
C MET A 1 -5.31 9.89 -6.98
N THR A 2 -4.55 9.08 -7.70
CA THR A 2 -5.05 8.40 -8.88
C THR A 2 -5.86 7.16 -8.50
N ARG A 3 -6.68 6.67 -9.45
CA ARG A 3 -7.44 5.43 -9.26
C ARG A 3 -6.53 4.22 -9.03
N VAL A 4 -5.37 4.21 -9.68
CA VAL A 4 -4.37 3.15 -9.51
C VAL A 4 -3.88 3.10 -8.07
N GLU A 5 -3.57 4.26 -7.50
CA GLU A 5 -3.12 4.36 -6.12
C GLU A 5 -4.21 3.93 -5.14
N GLU A 6 -5.45 4.34 -5.38
CA GLU A 6 -6.59 3.92 -4.55
C GLU A 6 -6.78 2.41 -4.58
N THR A 7 -6.66 1.82 -5.75
CA THR A 7 -6.75 0.36 -5.90
C THR A 7 -5.67 -0.33 -5.08
N ALA A 8 -4.43 0.16 -5.18
CA ALA A 8 -3.31 -0.42 -4.43
C ALA A 8 -3.53 -0.30 -2.91
N ILE A 9 -4.05 0.82 -2.44
CA ILE A 9 -4.37 1.01 -1.02
C ILE A 9 -5.43 0.01 -0.58
N ASN A 10 -6.50 -0.12 -1.34
CA ASN A 10 -7.58 -1.05 -0.99
C ASN A 10 -7.09 -2.49 -0.94
N LEU A 11 -6.28 -2.90 -1.90
CA LEU A 11 -5.70 -4.25 -1.90
C LEU A 11 -4.82 -4.47 -0.67
N THR A 12 -4.04 -3.49 -0.29
CA THR A 12 -3.15 -3.59 0.87
C THR A 12 -3.92 -3.68 2.17
N VAL A 13 -4.92 -2.82 2.35
CA VAL A 13 -5.77 -2.85 3.55
C VAL A 13 -6.48 -4.20 3.66
N GLN A 14 -7.03 -4.68 2.56
CA GLN A 14 -7.72 -5.96 2.53
C GLN A 14 -6.79 -7.11 2.90
N TRP A 15 -5.56 -7.09 2.36
CA TRP A 15 -4.56 -8.11 2.65
C TRP A 15 -4.19 -8.12 4.14
N LEU A 16 -4.00 -6.93 4.73
CA LEU A 16 -3.67 -6.82 6.14
C LEU A 16 -4.78 -7.40 7.01
N GLN A 17 -6.03 -7.06 6.71
CA GLN A 17 -7.18 -7.60 7.44
C GLN A 17 -7.25 -9.13 7.31
N ASN A 18 -7.06 -9.64 6.10
CA ASN A 18 -7.15 -11.08 5.84
C ASN A 18 -6.03 -11.87 6.51
N ASN A 19 -4.93 -11.21 6.84
CA ASN A 19 -3.79 -11.85 7.51
C ASN A 19 -3.72 -11.55 9.01
N GLY A 20 -4.77 -10.95 9.57
CA GLY A 20 -4.89 -10.78 11.01
C GLY A 20 -4.15 -9.57 11.58
N TYR A 21 -3.70 -8.65 10.75
CA TYR A 21 -3.09 -7.42 11.23
C TYR A 21 -4.17 -6.42 11.65
N GLU A 22 -3.97 -5.76 12.78
CA GLU A 22 -4.93 -4.80 13.30
C GLU A 22 -4.67 -3.38 12.79
N SER A 23 -3.44 -3.10 12.36
CA SER A 23 -3.06 -1.77 11.90
C SER A 23 -1.80 -1.83 11.04
N ALA A 24 -1.45 -0.69 10.44
CA ALA A 24 -0.19 -0.54 9.72
C ALA A 24 1.00 -0.78 10.65
N ASP A 25 0.93 -0.27 11.87
CA ASP A 25 2.01 -0.43 12.84
C ASP A 25 2.28 -1.89 13.17
N ASP A 26 1.24 -2.71 13.27
CA ASP A 26 1.38 -4.16 13.49
C ASP A 26 2.24 -4.78 12.41
N TYR A 27 1.96 -4.45 11.15
CA TYR A 27 2.72 -4.98 10.04
C TYR A 27 4.17 -4.48 10.04
N LEU A 28 4.36 -3.18 10.31
CA LEU A 28 5.69 -2.58 10.33
C LEU A 28 6.58 -3.18 11.43
N GLN A 29 6.01 -3.59 12.56
CA GLN A 29 6.74 -4.23 13.63
C GLN A 29 7.35 -5.57 13.23
N THR A 30 6.83 -6.21 12.19
CA THR A 30 7.40 -7.45 11.68
C THR A 30 8.58 -7.23 10.76
N GLY A 31 8.98 -5.98 10.53
CA GLY A 31 10.03 -5.63 9.59
C GLY A 31 9.52 -5.41 8.17
N GLY A 32 8.21 -5.37 7.98
CA GLY A 32 7.60 -5.19 6.68
C GLY A 32 7.69 -3.76 6.16
N ASN A 33 7.51 -3.61 4.85
CA ASN A 33 7.49 -2.33 4.17
C ASN A 33 6.14 -2.19 3.46
N LEU A 34 5.32 -1.24 3.91
CA LEU A 34 3.96 -1.07 3.39
C LEU A 34 3.94 -0.72 1.89
N VAL A 35 4.83 0.16 1.46
CA VAL A 35 4.86 0.55 0.05
C VAL A 35 5.25 -0.64 -0.82
N GLN A 36 6.24 -1.43 -0.39
CA GLN A 36 6.64 -2.63 -1.11
C GLN A 36 5.49 -3.64 -1.16
N LEU A 37 4.79 -3.81 -0.06
CA LEU A 37 3.62 -4.69 -0.02
C LEU A 37 2.56 -4.24 -1.03
N ALA A 38 2.28 -2.93 -1.09
CA ALA A 38 1.31 -2.38 -2.03
C ALA A 38 1.75 -2.61 -3.48
N GLU A 39 3.04 -2.42 -3.79
CA GLU A 39 3.57 -2.67 -5.12
C GLU A 39 3.42 -4.15 -5.52
N ASP A 40 3.75 -5.04 -4.61
CA ASP A 40 3.68 -6.49 -4.87
C ASP A 40 2.23 -6.93 -5.08
N LEU A 41 1.31 -6.47 -4.25
CA LEU A 41 -0.10 -6.83 -4.36
C LEU A 41 -0.71 -6.25 -5.64
N TYR A 42 -0.39 -5.02 -5.96
CA TYR A 42 -0.90 -4.39 -7.17
C TYR A 42 -0.43 -5.15 -8.42
N HIS A 43 0.86 -5.51 -8.46
CA HIS A 43 1.42 -6.27 -9.58
C HIS A 43 0.76 -7.65 -9.69
N LYS A 44 0.60 -8.33 -8.57
CA LYS A 44 -0.01 -9.66 -8.53
C LYS A 44 -1.43 -9.66 -9.05
N GLU A 45 -2.21 -8.64 -8.69
CA GLU A 45 -3.63 -8.60 -9.04
C GLU A 45 -3.90 -8.03 -10.43
N THR A 46 -3.07 -7.09 -10.89
CA THR A 46 -3.35 -6.35 -12.13
C THR A 46 -2.29 -6.53 -13.20
N GLN A 47 -1.14 -7.11 -12.88
CA GLN A 47 0.04 -7.18 -13.73
C GLN A 47 0.62 -5.79 -14.04
N GLY A 48 0.12 -4.75 -13.36
CA GLY A 48 0.60 -3.40 -13.53
C GLY A 48 1.80 -3.09 -12.64
N ASP A 49 2.46 -1.99 -12.92
CA ASP A 49 3.59 -1.51 -12.15
C ASP A 49 3.22 -0.20 -11.46
N LEU A 50 3.11 -0.23 -10.15
CA LEU A 50 2.73 0.95 -9.38
C LEU A 50 3.75 2.07 -9.50
N GLN A 51 5.03 1.73 -9.68
CA GLN A 51 6.08 2.72 -9.84
C GLN A 51 5.90 3.58 -11.10
N SER A 52 5.24 3.04 -12.12
CA SER A 52 4.99 3.79 -13.36
C SER A 52 4.07 5.00 -13.14
N VAL A 53 3.31 5.01 -12.05
CA VAL A 53 2.41 6.10 -11.70
C VAL A 53 3.16 7.20 -10.95
N TRP A 54 4.28 6.87 -10.35
CA TRP A 54 5.06 7.82 -9.57
C TRP A 54 6.16 8.42 -10.44
N GLY A 55 5.94 9.63 -10.90
CA GLY A 55 6.92 10.32 -11.71
C GLY A 55 8.15 10.76 -10.92
N ASP A 56 8.01 10.90 -9.60
CA ASP A 56 9.08 11.33 -8.72
C ASP A 56 8.88 10.79 -7.29
N ARG A 57 9.91 11.01 -6.47
CA ARG A 57 9.93 10.55 -5.10
C ARG A 57 8.86 11.21 -4.24
N LYS A 58 8.56 12.47 -4.49
CA LYS A 58 7.57 13.22 -3.72
C LYS A 58 6.19 12.58 -3.85
N ARG A 59 5.84 12.14 -5.03
CA ARG A 59 4.55 11.47 -5.26
C ARG A 59 4.51 10.12 -4.55
N ARG A 60 5.61 9.39 -4.60
CA ARG A 60 5.72 8.12 -3.87
C ARG A 60 5.58 8.33 -2.37
N ASP A 61 6.20 9.36 -1.82
CA ASP A 61 6.11 9.68 -0.39
C ASP A 61 4.68 10.07 -0.01
N GLY A 62 3.99 10.81 -0.87
CA GLY A 62 2.58 11.14 -0.66
C GLY A 62 1.70 9.91 -0.63
N PHE A 63 1.95 8.97 -1.53
CA PHE A 63 1.25 7.69 -1.54
C PHE A 63 1.52 6.90 -0.24
N ALA A 64 2.77 6.86 0.19
CA ALA A 64 3.14 6.15 1.42
C ALA A 64 2.39 6.68 2.64
N GLY A 65 2.25 8.01 2.74
CA GLY A 65 1.49 8.64 3.81
C GLY A 65 0.02 8.29 3.76
N SER A 66 -0.58 8.33 2.59
CA SER A 66 -2.00 7.98 2.39
C SER A 66 -2.25 6.50 2.71
N LEU A 67 -1.34 5.64 2.30
CA LEU A 67 -1.42 4.20 2.58
C LEU A 67 -1.36 3.94 4.09
N TYR A 68 -0.42 4.58 4.78
CA TYR A 68 -0.29 4.43 6.22
C TYR A 68 -1.57 4.86 6.94
N LEU A 69 -2.13 6.01 6.57
CA LEU A 69 -3.35 6.51 7.19
C LEU A 69 -4.54 5.57 6.95
N ALA A 70 -4.65 5.03 5.75
CA ALA A 70 -5.73 4.08 5.43
C ALA A 70 -5.58 2.79 6.23
N ALA A 71 -4.36 2.30 6.39
CA ALA A 71 -4.10 1.06 7.13
C ALA A 71 -4.22 1.22 8.65
N GLU A 72 -4.07 2.44 9.16
CA GLU A 72 -4.29 2.72 10.58
C GLU A 72 -5.76 2.55 10.98
N ALA A 73 -6.67 2.68 10.03
CA ALA A 73 -8.13 2.69 10.28
C ALA A 73 -8.78 1.31 10.19
N ILE A 74 -8.02 0.25 9.98
CA ILE A 74 -8.60 -1.09 9.88
C ILE A 74 -9.00 -1.68 11.23
#